data_5f651c5b59eb8b2fe6cea3846f89e364
#
_entry.id   5f651c5b59eb8b2fe6cea3846f89e364
#
_cell.length_a   1.000
_cell.length_b   1.000
_cell.length_c   1.000
_cell.angle_alpha   90.00
_cell.angle_beta   90.00
_cell.angle_gamma   90.00
#
_symmetry.space_group_name_H-M   'P 1'
#
loop_
_entity.id
_entity.type
_entity.pdbx_description
1 polymer ?
#
loop_
_entity_poly.entity_id
_entity_poly.type
_entity_poly.pdbx_seq_one_letter_code
_entity_poly.pdbx_strand_id
1 'polypeptide(L)'
;MIKVKIYELDKHRNETTFRPYIMAQNVLREIGIEFTNGDSYDFAWVGQASFMNKKVSLQQSTEDGLEFLSKITGDYMLFDGQDATTLLGSYDVFKESNALLLLKNSLLKDRELYKQGWNTGRIYWGPGNYSCKDFDIYSEKIQLSGTNWLSAIPKPNWFNNTRKIRDVGAVFGLYPEDAENMEHECNQVPFYNKHRKQCLDVVNKLDGLTMSTGIPKQMSMQEYLNTMALNKIILSPHGYGEMNPRDIEAISYGCIVIKPDMSYIDTNPNWYENDKTYIACKNDFSDLEEKIHYVLDNFDELQNTMIPYARRQFTKLYQPENLAIYLHSMFKNLKGIEPE
;
A
#
# COMPACT_ATOMS: atom_id res chain seq x y z
N MET A 1 11.51 -25.56 -14.86
CA MET A 1 11.63 -24.08 -14.69
C MET A 1 10.40 -23.43 -15.28
N ILE A 2 9.70 -22.61 -14.50
CA ILE A 2 8.49 -21.86 -14.90
C ILE A 2 8.94 -20.55 -15.52
N LYS A 3 8.61 -20.31 -16.79
CA LYS A 3 8.92 -19.06 -17.49
C LYS A 3 7.76 -18.08 -17.34
N VAL A 4 8.05 -16.90 -16.84
CA VAL A 4 7.07 -15.85 -16.61
C VAL A 4 7.39 -14.62 -17.47
N LYS A 5 6.41 -14.17 -18.27
CA LYS A 5 6.49 -12.94 -19.03
C LYS A 5 5.71 -11.83 -18.31
N ILE A 6 6.37 -10.69 -18.05
CA ILE A 6 5.74 -9.54 -17.44
C ILE A 6 5.19 -8.62 -18.54
N TYR A 7 3.89 -8.35 -18.48
CA TYR A 7 3.23 -7.37 -19.35
C TYR A 7 3.02 -6.07 -18.59
N GLU A 8 3.61 -5.03 -19.13
CA GLU A 8 3.71 -3.76 -18.47
C GLU A 8 3.69 -2.60 -19.47
N LEU A 9 2.62 -1.77 -19.48
CA LEU A 9 2.47 -0.64 -20.42
C LEU A 9 3.11 0.67 -19.94
N ASP A 10 3.22 0.90 -18.64
CA ASP A 10 3.76 2.13 -18.07
C ASP A 10 5.00 1.86 -17.23
N LYS A 11 6.18 2.13 -17.76
CA LYS A 11 7.45 1.91 -17.07
C LYS A 11 7.53 2.55 -15.68
N HIS A 12 6.90 3.70 -15.45
CA HIS A 12 6.99 4.38 -14.15
C HIS A 12 6.09 3.80 -13.07
N ARG A 13 4.89 3.31 -13.41
CA ARG A 13 3.97 2.68 -12.44
C ARG A 13 4.32 1.24 -12.16
N ASN A 14 4.90 0.61 -13.08
CA ASN A 14 5.25 -0.81 -13.09
C ASN A 14 6.52 -1.10 -12.30
N GLU A 15 7.42 -0.13 -12.21
CA GLU A 15 8.56 -0.20 -11.32
C GLU A 15 8.11 -0.48 -9.87
N THR A 16 6.90 -0.05 -9.47
CA THR A 16 6.40 -0.31 -8.11
C THR A 16 5.78 -1.69 -7.96
N THR A 17 5.01 -2.19 -8.93
CA THR A 17 4.32 -3.48 -8.84
C THR A 17 5.29 -4.65 -8.94
N PHE A 18 6.17 -4.66 -9.94
CA PHE A 18 7.06 -5.79 -10.21
C PHE A 18 8.49 -5.63 -9.71
N ARG A 19 8.88 -4.45 -9.26
CA ARG A 19 10.23 -4.21 -8.75
C ARG A 19 10.67 -5.20 -7.67
N PRO A 20 9.85 -5.56 -6.66
CA PRO A 20 10.24 -6.54 -5.66
C PRO A 20 10.59 -7.90 -6.27
N TYR A 21 9.81 -8.34 -7.27
CA TYR A 21 10.05 -9.61 -7.97
C TYR A 21 11.32 -9.56 -8.83
N ILE A 22 11.52 -8.45 -9.56
CA ILE A 22 12.73 -8.25 -10.37
C ILE A 22 13.98 -8.22 -9.48
N MET A 23 13.89 -7.57 -8.32
CA MET A 23 15.00 -7.57 -7.35
C MET A 23 15.27 -8.96 -6.76
N ALA A 24 14.25 -9.81 -6.66
CA ALA A 24 14.34 -11.17 -6.15
C ALA A 24 14.70 -12.21 -7.26
N GLN A 25 14.91 -11.81 -8.51
CA GLN A 25 15.01 -12.72 -9.67
C GLN A 25 16.05 -13.85 -9.52
N ASN A 26 17.16 -13.61 -8.83
CA ASN A 26 18.17 -14.63 -8.61
C ASN A 26 17.65 -15.75 -7.69
N VAL A 27 17.05 -15.37 -6.56
CA VAL A 27 16.45 -16.31 -5.61
C VAL A 27 15.24 -17.02 -6.23
N LEU A 28 14.44 -16.30 -7.04
CA LEU A 28 13.31 -16.91 -7.77
C LEU A 28 13.78 -17.95 -8.78
N ARG A 29 14.92 -17.73 -9.45
CA ARG A 29 15.50 -18.73 -10.36
C ARG A 29 15.94 -20.00 -9.64
N GLU A 30 16.46 -19.88 -8.42
CA GLU A 30 16.86 -21.04 -7.60
C GLU A 30 15.66 -21.94 -7.24
N ILE A 31 14.47 -21.37 -7.14
CA ILE A 31 13.21 -22.12 -6.91
C ILE A 31 12.45 -22.44 -8.21
N GLY A 32 13.10 -22.31 -9.36
CA GLY A 32 12.55 -22.72 -10.66
C GLY A 32 11.63 -21.70 -11.34
N ILE A 33 11.67 -20.41 -10.96
CA ILE A 33 10.91 -19.32 -11.61
C ILE A 33 11.87 -18.38 -12.35
N GLU A 34 11.68 -18.20 -13.66
CA GLU A 34 12.51 -17.35 -14.50
C GLU A 34 11.69 -16.32 -15.26
N PHE A 35 12.09 -15.04 -15.21
CA PHE A 35 11.50 -14.01 -16.06
C PHE A 35 12.08 -14.05 -17.47
N THR A 36 11.19 -13.92 -18.47
CA THR A 36 11.55 -13.94 -19.88
C THR A 36 10.92 -12.80 -20.66
N ASN A 37 11.64 -12.29 -21.66
CA ASN A 37 11.11 -11.37 -22.67
C ASN A 37 10.70 -12.10 -23.96
N GLY A 38 10.90 -13.41 -24.04
CA GLY A 38 10.56 -14.24 -25.20
C GLY A 38 9.04 -14.43 -25.34
N ASP A 39 8.64 -14.96 -26.51
CA ASP A 39 7.22 -15.26 -26.78
C ASP A 39 6.78 -16.64 -26.26
N SER A 40 7.72 -17.49 -25.86
CA SER A 40 7.45 -18.77 -25.22
C SER A 40 7.58 -18.59 -23.71
N TYR A 41 6.46 -18.67 -23.01
CA TYR A 41 6.35 -18.57 -21.54
C TYR A 41 5.20 -19.46 -21.04
N ASP A 42 5.25 -19.81 -19.76
CA ASP A 42 4.22 -20.63 -19.10
C ASP A 42 3.10 -19.74 -18.52
N PHE A 43 3.45 -18.55 -18.04
CA PHE A 43 2.51 -17.59 -17.46
C PHE A 43 2.80 -16.15 -17.89
N ALA A 44 1.73 -15.36 -18.07
CA ALA A 44 1.83 -13.92 -18.13
C ALA A 44 1.46 -13.30 -16.78
N TRP A 45 2.28 -12.39 -16.30
CA TRP A 45 1.98 -11.49 -15.18
C TRP A 45 1.62 -10.12 -15.73
N VAL A 46 0.40 -9.68 -15.46
CA VAL A 46 -0.15 -8.45 -16.01
C VAL A 46 -0.33 -7.41 -14.91
N GLY A 47 0.44 -6.34 -14.98
CA GLY A 47 0.36 -5.24 -14.03
C GLY A 47 -0.87 -4.36 -14.26
N GLN A 48 -1.39 -3.79 -13.18
CA GLN A 48 -2.60 -2.97 -13.17
C GLN A 48 -2.62 -1.87 -14.23
N ALA A 49 -1.50 -1.22 -14.50
CA ALA A 49 -1.42 -0.17 -15.50
C ALA A 49 -1.71 -0.64 -16.94
N SER A 50 -1.64 -1.95 -17.18
CA SER A 50 -1.94 -2.55 -18.49
C SER A 50 -3.41 -2.86 -18.70
N PHE A 51 -4.20 -3.01 -17.62
CA PHE A 51 -5.61 -3.37 -17.71
C PHE A 51 -6.55 -2.40 -16.99
N MET A 52 -6.03 -1.30 -16.44
CA MET A 52 -6.84 -0.27 -15.77
C MET A 52 -6.47 1.12 -16.24
N ASN A 53 -7.47 1.89 -16.68
CA ASN A 53 -7.33 3.29 -17.05
C ASN A 53 -8.12 4.19 -16.10
N LYS A 54 -7.44 4.87 -15.19
CA LYS A 54 -8.07 5.77 -14.18
C LYS A 54 -8.55 7.11 -14.74
N LYS A 55 -8.39 7.36 -16.05
CA LYS A 55 -8.77 8.62 -16.71
C LYS A 55 -10.14 8.56 -17.41
N VAL A 56 -10.75 7.39 -17.44
CA VAL A 56 -12.04 7.13 -18.07
C VAL A 56 -13.02 6.59 -17.04
N SER A 57 -14.29 6.40 -17.42
CA SER A 57 -15.27 5.74 -16.56
C SER A 57 -14.83 4.33 -16.18
N LEU A 58 -15.39 3.80 -15.09
CA LEU A 58 -15.07 2.44 -14.66
C LEU A 58 -15.46 1.40 -15.73
N GLN A 59 -16.61 1.59 -16.38
CA GLN A 59 -17.04 0.74 -17.49
C GLN A 59 -16.04 0.76 -18.65
N GLN A 60 -15.65 1.94 -19.13
CA GLN A 60 -14.69 2.06 -20.23
C GLN A 60 -13.32 1.48 -19.86
N SER A 61 -12.89 1.68 -18.60
CA SER A 61 -11.65 1.09 -18.09
C SER A 61 -11.69 -0.43 -18.11
N THR A 62 -12.86 -1.03 -17.77
CA THR A 62 -13.07 -2.49 -17.83
C THR A 62 -13.02 -2.99 -19.27
N GLU A 63 -13.73 -2.34 -20.20
CA GLU A 63 -13.73 -2.70 -21.61
C GLU A 63 -12.31 -2.62 -22.23
N ASP A 64 -11.59 -1.52 -21.99
CA ASP A 64 -10.19 -1.35 -22.44
C ASP A 64 -9.27 -2.45 -21.89
N GLY A 65 -9.45 -2.79 -20.61
CA GLY A 65 -8.69 -3.85 -19.93
C GLY A 65 -8.93 -5.23 -20.53
N LEU A 66 -10.18 -5.59 -20.78
CA LEU A 66 -10.58 -6.86 -21.41
C LEU A 66 -10.06 -6.95 -22.86
N GLU A 67 -10.12 -5.86 -23.62
CA GLU A 67 -9.53 -5.80 -24.96
C GLU A 67 -8.02 -6.06 -24.92
N PHE A 68 -7.30 -5.45 -23.95
CA PHE A 68 -5.87 -5.71 -23.76
C PHE A 68 -5.62 -7.18 -23.44
N LEU A 69 -6.35 -7.76 -22.49
CA LEU A 69 -6.18 -9.13 -22.02
C LEU A 69 -6.50 -10.16 -23.12
N SER A 70 -7.40 -9.85 -24.03
CA SER A 70 -7.73 -10.73 -25.18
C SER A 70 -6.55 -11.00 -26.11
N LYS A 71 -5.51 -10.17 -26.07
CA LYS A 71 -4.28 -10.28 -26.87
C LYS A 71 -3.21 -11.15 -26.20
N ILE A 72 -3.41 -11.53 -24.94
CA ILE A 72 -2.49 -12.38 -24.19
C ILE A 72 -2.79 -13.85 -24.50
N THR A 73 -1.77 -14.58 -24.90
CA THR A 73 -1.88 -16.03 -25.17
C THR A 73 -1.45 -16.82 -23.94
N GLY A 74 -2.20 -17.89 -23.61
CA GLY A 74 -1.90 -18.75 -22.47
C GLY A 74 -2.43 -18.24 -21.14
N ASP A 75 -1.98 -18.88 -20.06
CA ASP A 75 -2.42 -18.56 -18.69
C ASP A 75 -1.85 -17.25 -18.19
N TYR A 76 -2.65 -16.46 -17.47
CA TYR A 76 -2.19 -15.19 -16.91
C TYR A 76 -2.79 -14.88 -15.54
N MET A 77 -2.09 -14.02 -14.80
CA MET A 77 -2.48 -13.49 -13.50
C MET A 77 -2.49 -11.96 -13.55
N LEU A 78 -3.46 -11.35 -12.88
CA LEU A 78 -3.55 -9.90 -12.73
C LEU A 78 -2.88 -9.46 -11.42
N PHE A 79 -2.10 -8.40 -11.49
CA PHE A 79 -1.45 -7.79 -10.32
C PHE A 79 -2.02 -6.40 -10.09
N ASP A 80 -2.76 -6.24 -9.00
CA ASP A 80 -3.25 -4.95 -8.53
C ASP A 80 -2.26 -4.36 -7.51
N GLY A 81 -1.41 -3.47 -8.00
CA GLY A 81 -0.39 -2.76 -7.21
C GLY A 81 -0.90 -1.52 -6.49
N GLN A 82 -2.22 -1.32 -6.32
CA GLN A 82 -2.73 -0.19 -5.56
C GLN A 82 -2.27 -0.24 -4.10
N ASP A 83 -2.07 0.94 -3.52
CA ASP A 83 -1.65 1.15 -2.12
C ASP A 83 -2.80 1.00 -1.10
N ALA A 84 -3.98 0.60 -1.57
CA ALA A 84 -5.19 0.43 -0.78
C ALA A 84 -5.76 -0.99 -0.89
N THR A 85 -6.54 -1.37 0.12
CA THR A 85 -7.29 -2.64 0.13
C THR A 85 -8.43 -2.71 -0.88
N THR A 86 -8.84 -1.58 -1.47
CA THR A 86 -9.93 -1.53 -2.48
C THR A 86 -9.64 -2.42 -3.69
N LEU A 87 -10.70 -3.02 -4.21
CA LEU A 87 -10.69 -3.80 -5.46
C LEU A 87 -11.29 -3.01 -6.63
N LEU A 88 -11.56 -1.70 -6.44
CA LEU A 88 -12.18 -0.84 -7.45
C LEU A 88 -11.43 -0.91 -8.79
N GLY A 89 -12.15 -1.33 -9.82
CA GLY A 89 -11.68 -1.45 -11.19
C GLY A 89 -10.92 -2.75 -11.48
N SER A 90 -10.08 -3.25 -10.58
CA SER A 90 -9.39 -4.53 -10.79
C SER A 90 -10.33 -5.73 -10.68
N TYR A 91 -11.31 -5.66 -9.79
CA TYR A 91 -12.31 -6.72 -9.61
C TYR A 91 -13.19 -6.89 -10.85
N ASP A 92 -13.63 -5.77 -11.44
CA ASP A 92 -14.54 -5.80 -12.59
C ASP A 92 -13.84 -6.42 -13.82
N VAL A 93 -12.59 -6.07 -14.07
CA VAL A 93 -11.78 -6.71 -15.12
C VAL A 93 -11.52 -8.18 -14.79
N PHE A 94 -11.19 -8.49 -13.54
CA PHE A 94 -10.86 -9.86 -13.14
C PHE A 94 -12.02 -10.82 -13.35
N LYS A 95 -13.23 -10.47 -12.88
CA LYS A 95 -14.40 -11.37 -12.94
C LYS A 95 -14.87 -11.66 -14.37
N GLU A 96 -14.60 -10.75 -15.32
CA GLU A 96 -14.99 -10.89 -16.72
C GLU A 96 -13.85 -11.46 -17.59
N SER A 97 -12.66 -11.65 -17.01
CA SER A 97 -11.50 -12.21 -17.70
C SER A 97 -11.30 -13.70 -17.40
N ASN A 98 -10.37 -14.32 -18.12
CA ASN A 98 -9.92 -15.71 -17.86
C ASN A 98 -8.69 -15.74 -16.94
N ALA A 99 -8.41 -14.71 -16.17
CA ALA A 99 -7.26 -14.68 -15.27
C ALA A 99 -7.37 -15.79 -14.21
N LEU A 100 -6.27 -16.44 -13.94
CA LEU A 100 -6.19 -17.49 -12.93
C LEU A 100 -6.33 -16.91 -11.52
N LEU A 101 -5.66 -15.80 -11.26
CA LEU A 101 -5.63 -15.10 -9.98
C LEU A 101 -5.68 -13.58 -10.18
N LEU A 102 -6.26 -12.89 -9.20
CA LEU A 102 -6.03 -11.48 -8.93
C LEU A 102 -5.14 -11.35 -7.69
N LEU A 103 -3.93 -10.85 -7.87
CA LEU A 103 -2.93 -10.70 -6.82
C LEU A 103 -2.85 -9.25 -6.38
N LYS A 104 -2.92 -9.02 -5.07
CA LYS A 104 -2.99 -7.69 -4.49
C LYS A 104 -1.99 -7.49 -3.34
N ASN A 105 -1.46 -6.29 -3.20
CA ASN A 105 -0.51 -5.94 -2.13
C ASN A 105 -1.13 -6.00 -0.74
N SER A 106 -2.41 -5.68 -0.64
CA SER A 106 -3.16 -5.68 0.61
C SER A 106 -4.62 -6.03 0.37
N LEU A 107 -5.21 -6.73 1.31
CA LEU A 107 -6.61 -7.10 1.30
C LEU A 107 -7.25 -6.79 2.66
N LEU A 108 -8.57 -6.67 2.72
CA LEU A 108 -9.28 -6.63 3.99
C LEU A 108 -9.18 -8.02 4.66
N LYS A 109 -8.88 -8.08 5.97
CA LYS A 109 -8.90 -9.36 6.71
C LYS A 109 -10.27 -10.00 6.73
N ASP A 110 -11.28 -9.18 7.04
CA ASP A 110 -12.67 -9.59 6.90
C ASP A 110 -13.11 -9.37 5.46
N ARG A 111 -13.13 -10.44 4.68
CA ARG A 111 -13.49 -10.43 3.26
C ARG A 111 -14.96 -10.09 3.01
N GLU A 112 -15.84 -10.28 4.02
CA GLU A 112 -17.25 -9.92 3.94
C GLU A 112 -17.47 -8.42 3.71
N LEU A 113 -16.52 -7.61 4.16
CA LEU A 113 -16.56 -6.16 3.97
C LEU A 113 -16.50 -5.75 2.49
N TYR A 114 -15.97 -6.60 1.59
CA TYR A 114 -16.00 -6.32 0.15
C TYR A 114 -17.41 -6.32 -0.44
N LYS A 115 -18.35 -7.03 0.17
CA LYS A 115 -19.74 -7.08 -0.26
C LYS A 115 -20.55 -5.84 0.14
N GLN A 116 -20.01 -5.06 1.08
CA GLN A 116 -20.63 -3.82 1.55
C GLN A 116 -20.27 -2.64 0.64
N GLY A 117 -21.15 -1.63 0.61
CA GLY A 117 -20.91 -0.42 -0.16
C GLY A 117 -19.99 0.57 0.55
N TRP A 118 -18.86 0.91 -0.07
CA TRP A 118 -17.89 1.88 0.44
C TRP A 118 -17.59 2.97 -0.58
N ASN A 119 -17.23 4.16 -0.11
CA ASN A 119 -16.77 5.23 -0.99
C ASN A 119 -15.50 4.79 -1.72
N THR A 120 -15.59 4.64 -3.04
CA THR A 120 -14.53 4.12 -3.92
C THR A 120 -13.87 2.82 -3.41
N GLY A 121 -14.66 1.98 -2.72
CA GLY A 121 -14.22 0.70 -2.17
C GLY A 121 -13.29 0.79 -0.95
N ARG A 122 -13.21 1.95 -0.30
CA ARG A 122 -12.32 2.17 0.87
C ARG A 122 -13.12 2.31 2.15
N ILE A 123 -12.96 1.37 3.06
CA ILE A 123 -13.74 1.36 4.32
C ILE A 123 -13.47 2.60 5.19
N TYR A 124 -12.27 3.13 5.17
CA TYR A 124 -11.89 4.32 5.95
C TYR A 124 -12.45 5.64 5.39
N TRP A 125 -13.05 5.62 4.21
CA TRP A 125 -13.81 6.77 3.67
C TRP A 125 -15.31 6.66 3.92
N GLY A 126 -15.75 5.60 4.61
CA GLY A 126 -17.12 5.39 5.03
C GLY A 126 -18.03 4.80 3.94
N PRO A 127 -19.34 4.66 4.26
CA PRO A 127 -20.33 4.07 3.36
C PRO A 127 -20.42 4.78 2.01
N GLY A 128 -20.63 4.00 0.95
CA GLY A 128 -20.72 4.48 -0.44
C GLY A 128 -21.27 3.42 -1.39
N ASN A 129 -21.07 3.61 -2.68
CA ASN A 129 -21.77 2.83 -3.70
C ASN A 129 -20.96 1.66 -4.30
N TYR A 130 -19.64 1.60 -4.08
CA TYR A 130 -18.84 0.53 -4.65
C TYR A 130 -18.82 -0.70 -3.74
N SER A 131 -19.20 -1.85 -4.29
CA SER A 131 -19.15 -3.15 -3.60
C SER A 131 -18.90 -4.28 -4.60
N CYS A 132 -18.29 -5.36 -4.13
CA CYS A 132 -18.09 -6.60 -4.88
C CYS A 132 -19.16 -7.61 -4.41
N LYS A 133 -20.41 -7.45 -4.87
CA LYS A 133 -21.57 -8.22 -4.37
C LYS A 133 -21.42 -9.74 -4.52
N ASP A 134 -20.73 -10.17 -5.58
CA ASP A 134 -20.48 -11.56 -5.96
C ASP A 134 -19.08 -12.04 -5.53
N PHE A 135 -18.47 -11.37 -4.54
CA PHE A 135 -17.10 -11.62 -4.08
C PHE A 135 -16.86 -13.09 -3.71
N ASP A 136 -17.83 -13.76 -3.09
CA ASP A 136 -17.71 -15.16 -2.65
C ASP A 136 -17.37 -16.12 -3.80
N ILE A 137 -17.85 -15.83 -5.02
CA ILE A 137 -17.61 -16.65 -6.21
C ILE A 137 -16.11 -16.64 -6.59
N TYR A 138 -15.44 -15.53 -6.31
CA TYR A 138 -14.06 -15.29 -6.73
C TYR A 138 -13.05 -15.24 -5.58
N SER A 139 -13.52 -15.35 -4.34
CA SER A 139 -12.73 -15.09 -3.12
C SER A 139 -11.43 -15.89 -3.04
N GLU A 140 -11.45 -17.18 -3.42
CA GLU A 140 -10.27 -18.05 -3.43
C GLU A 140 -9.23 -17.67 -4.49
N LYS A 141 -9.66 -17.00 -5.55
CA LYS A 141 -8.81 -16.54 -6.64
C LYS A 141 -8.26 -15.12 -6.41
N ILE A 142 -8.69 -14.43 -5.34
CA ILE A 142 -8.20 -13.10 -4.95
C ILE A 142 -7.27 -13.25 -3.76
N GLN A 143 -5.97 -13.13 -4.01
CA GLN A 143 -4.93 -13.47 -3.03
C GLN A 143 -3.95 -12.31 -2.84
N LEU A 144 -3.18 -12.37 -1.75
CA LEU A 144 -2.05 -11.47 -1.57
C LEU A 144 -0.98 -11.76 -2.62
N SER A 145 -0.28 -10.72 -3.05
CA SER A 145 0.79 -10.82 -4.05
C SER A 145 2.13 -11.33 -3.49
N GLY A 146 2.23 -11.50 -2.17
CA GLY A 146 3.49 -11.86 -1.50
C GLY A 146 4.47 -10.70 -1.36
N THR A 147 4.10 -9.53 -1.85
CA THR A 147 4.85 -8.28 -1.65
C THR A 147 3.97 -7.22 -1.04
N ASN A 148 4.59 -6.27 -0.37
CA ASN A 148 3.96 -5.01 0.00
C ASN A 148 4.51 -3.94 -0.96
N TRP A 149 3.67 -3.05 -1.49
CA TRP A 149 4.13 -2.02 -2.43
C TRP A 149 5.25 -1.14 -1.84
N LEU A 150 5.32 -1.01 -0.51
CA LEU A 150 6.40 -0.32 0.18
C LEU A 150 7.77 -0.99 -0.06
N SER A 151 7.83 -2.28 -0.36
CA SER A 151 9.08 -2.97 -0.72
C SER A 151 9.65 -2.51 -2.07
N ALA A 152 8.86 -1.85 -2.90
CA ALA A 152 9.34 -1.20 -4.12
C ALA A 152 10.08 0.12 -3.86
N ILE A 153 9.89 0.73 -2.68
CA ILE A 153 10.60 1.93 -2.27
C ILE A 153 12.05 1.55 -1.96
N PRO A 154 13.06 2.38 -2.33
CA PRO A 154 14.44 2.12 -1.96
C PRO A 154 14.58 1.92 -0.45
N LYS A 155 15.36 0.92 -0.06
CA LYS A 155 15.59 0.62 1.36
C LYS A 155 16.09 1.87 2.08
N PRO A 156 15.40 2.34 3.14
CA PRO A 156 15.82 3.52 3.87
C PRO A 156 17.16 3.32 4.58
N ASN A 157 17.84 4.40 4.84
CA ASN A 157 19.01 4.37 5.73
C ASN A 157 18.52 4.37 7.19
N TRP A 158 18.42 3.19 7.79
CA TRP A 158 17.83 2.94 9.11
C TRP A 158 18.57 3.58 10.32
N PHE A 159 19.71 4.20 10.08
CA PHE A 159 20.62 4.55 11.18
C PHE A 159 20.71 6.04 11.50
N ASN A 160 19.77 6.84 11.00
CA ASN A 160 19.83 8.28 11.22
C ASN A 160 19.05 8.66 12.50
N ASN A 161 19.70 8.56 13.66
CA ASN A 161 19.15 9.01 14.94
C ASN A 161 19.44 10.51 15.14
N THR A 162 18.67 11.35 14.47
CA THR A 162 18.73 12.80 14.68
C THR A 162 18.12 13.15 16.04
N ARG A 163 18.76 14.09 16.76
CA ARG A 163 18.22 14.65 18.02
C ARG A 163 16.84 15.26 17.73
N LYS A 164 15.84 14.82 18.48
CA LYS A 164 14.47 15.36 18.40
C LYS A 164 14.40 16.71 19.11
N ILE A 165 13.89 17.71 18.41
CA ILE A 165 13.74 19.08 18.94
C ILE A 165 12.32 19.61 18.81
N ARG A 166 11.42 18.81 18.21
CA ARG A 166 9.99 19.11 18.04
C ARG A 166 9.16 17.92 18.47
N ASP A 167 7.95 18.20 18.90
CA ASP A 167 7.06 17.18 19.43
C ASP A 167 6.32 16.44 18.31
N VAL A 168 5.64 17.15 17.39
CA VAL A 168 4.75 16.56 16.40
C VAL A 168 5.04 17.07 15.00
N GLY A 169 5.17 16.14 14.06
CA GLY A 169 5.24 16.41 12.63
C GLY A 169 3.96 16.01 11.91
N ALA A 170 3.23 17.01 11.38
CA ALA A 170 2.09 16.87 10.48
C ALA A 170 2.48 17.29 9.06
N VAL A 171 3.39 16.52 8.44
CA VAL A 171 3.98 16.84 7.15
C VAL A 171 3.31 16.00 6.06
N PHE A 172 2.15 16.45 5.60
CA PHE A 172 1.38 15.82 4.52
C PHE A 172 0.56 16.84 3.74
N GLY A 173 0.37 16.58 2.45
CA GLY A 173 -0.33 17.50 1.57
C GLY A 173 -1.84 17.34 1.58
N LEU A 174 -2.51 18.44 1.23
CA LEU A 174 -3.88 18.47 0.74
C LEU A 174 -3.85 18.76 -0.76
N TYR A 175 -4.88 18.36 -1.48
CA TYR A 175 -5.11 18.83 -2.84
C TYR A 175 -5.78 20.20 -2.80
N PRO A 176 -5.58 21.04 -3.84
CA PRO A 176 -6.32 22.29 -4.00
C PRO A 176 -7.84 22.06 -4.06
N GLU A 177 -8.63 23.06 -3.67
CA GLU A 177 -10.10 22.95 -3.62
C GLU A 177 -10.73 22.71 -5.01
N ASP A 178 -10.14 23.25 -6.07
CA ASP A 178 -10.59 23.02 -7.44
C ASP A 178 -10.52 21.54 -7.85
N ALA A 179 -9.56 20.78 -7.31
CA ALA A 179 -9.46 19.35 -7.53
C ALA A 179 -10.58 18.57 -6.82
N GLU A 180 -11.20 19.11 -5.76
CA GLU A 180 -12.36 18.50 -5.09
C GLU A 180 -13.61 18.55 -5.98
N ASN A 181 -13.71 19.53 -6.86
CA ASN A 181 -14.87 19.80 -7.72
C ASN A 181 -14.78 19.12 -9.08
N MET A 182 -13.77 18.30 -9.36
CA MET A 182 -13.68 17.56 -10.61
C MET A 182 -14.79 16.50 -10.66
N GLU A 183 -15.73 16.68 -11.59
CA GLU A 183 -16.82 15.72 -11.85
C GLU A 183 -16.25 14.45 -12.51
N HIS A 184 -15.87 13.49 -11.70
CA HIS A 184 -15.46 12.17 -12.14
C HIS A 184 -15.97 11.14 -11.11
N GLU A 185 -16.64 10.08 -11.56
CA GLU A 185 -17.21 9.05 -10.67
C GLU A 185 -16.18 8.41 -9.70
N CYS A 186 -14.92 8.42 -10.09
CA CYS A 186 -13.80 7.93 -9.29
C CYS A 186 -13.00 9.05 -8.61
N ASN A 187 -13.53 10.28 -8.49
CA ASN A 187 -12.82 11.35 -7.80
C ASN A 187 -12.67 11.04 -6.32
N GLN A 188 -11.45 10.86 -5.89
CA GLN A 188 -11.07 10.47 -4.53
C GLN A 188 -10.61 11.67 -3.69
N VAL A 189 -10.40 12.82 -4.32
CA VAL A 189 -9.82 14.01 -3.67
C VAL A 189 -10.66 14.53 -2.51
N PRO A 190 -12.02 14.61 -2.59
CA PRO A 190 -12.83 15.06 -1.47
C PRO A 190 -12.63 14.21 -0.21
N PHE A 191 -12.61 12.88 -0.36
CA PHE A 191 -12.42 11.96 0.76
C PHE A 191 -11.01 12.04 1.34
N TYR A 192 -10.00 12.12 0.47
CA TYR A 192 -8.61 12.30 0.84
C TYR A 192 -8.40 13.58 1.65
N ASN A 193 -8.90 14.71 1.16
CA ASN A 193 -8.78 15.99 1.83
C ASN A 193 -9.56 16.02 3.15
N LYS A 194 -10.80 15.52 3.18
CA LYS A 194 -11.62 15.43 4.38
C LYS A 194 -10.89 14.70 5.51
N HIS A 195 -10.38 13.51 5.21
CA HIS A 195 -9.68 12.68 6.21
C HIS A 195 -8.43 13.39 6.78
N ARG A 196 -7.63 14.03 5.91
CA ARG A 196 -6.43 14.76 6.34
C ARG A 196 -6.73 16.09 7.03
N LYS A 197 -7.78 16.80 6.61
CA LYS A 197 -8.27 17.99 7.31
C LYS A 197 -8.70 17.64 8.75
N GLN A 198 -9.42 16.55 8.96
CA GLN A 198 -9.79 16.08 10.30
C GLN A 198 -8.56 15.87 11.20
N CYS A 199 -7.49 15.25 10.70
CA CYS A 199 -6.24 15.12 11.45
C CYS A 199 -5.63 16.49 11.81
N LEU A 200 -5.56 17.42 10.85
CA LEU A 200 -5.02 18.77 11.07
C LEU A 200 -5.88 19.59 12.04
N ASP A 201 -7.21 19.45 12.00
CA ASP A 201 -8.13 20.15 12.89
C ASP A 201 -7.93 19.77 14.36
N VAL A 202 -7.54 18.52 14.65
CA VAL A 202 -7.16 18.10 16.01
C VAL A 202 -5.84 18.77 16.37
N VAL A 203 -4.81 18.60 15.55
CA VAL A 203 -3.45 19.09 15.83
C VAL A 203 -3.41 20.60 16.02
N ASN A 204 -4.15 21.35 15.22
CA ASN A 204 -4.18 22.81 15.29
C ASN A 204 -4.85 23.37 16.56
N LYS A 205 -5.52 22.53 17.33
CA LYS A 205 -6.14 22.91 18.62
C LYS A 205 -5.24 22.58 19.82
N LEU A 206 -4.13 21.87 19.60
CA LEU A 206 -3.23 21.49 20.69
C LEU A 206 -2.31 22.65 21.03
N ASP A 207 -2.38 23.08 22.29
CA ASP A 207 -1.53 24.13 22.83
C ASP A 207 -0.25 23.54 23.46
N GLY A 208 0.80 24.35 23.54
CA GLY A 208 2.04 24.01 24.25
C GLY A 208 2.96 23.02 23.54
N LEU A 209 2.61 22.52 22.34
CA LEU A 209 3.44 21.60 21.57
C LEU A 209 4.24 22.32 20.49
N THR A 210 5.47 21.87 20.30
CA THR A 210 6.29 22.29 19.17
C THR A 210 5.97 21.46 17.94
N MET A 211 5.49 22.09 16.88
CA MET A 211 5.01 21.39 15.70
C MET A 211 5.80 21.70 14.44
N SER A 212 5.89 20.72 13.56
CA SER A 212 6.28 20.90 12.16
C SER A 212 5.07 20.63 11.28
N THR A 213 4.69 21.64 10.51
CA THR A 213 3.67 21.48 9.46
C THR A 213 4.31 21.76 8.11
N GLY A 214 3.81 21.12 7.05
CA GLY A 214 4.32 21.37 5.71
C GLY A 214 3.63 20.54 4.65
N ILE A 215 3.66 21.05 3.43
CA ILE A 215 3.13 20.36 2.26
C ILE A 215 4.32 19.77 1.49
N PRO A 216 4.49 18.45 1.43
CA PRO A 216 5.66 17.82 0.80
C PRO A 216 5.91 18.27 -0.65
N LYS A 217 4.86 18.59 -1.41
CA LYS A 217 4.99 19.08 -2.80
C LYS A 217 5.65 20.47 -2.91
N GLN A 218 5.72 21.21 -1.82
CA GLN A 218 6.35 22.54 -1.76
C GLN A 218 7.75 22.48 -1.15
N MET A 219 8.22 21.29 -0.80
CA MET A 219 9.52 21.05 -0.19
C MET A 219 10.36 20.17 -1.10
N SER A 220 11.66 20.37 -1.11
CA SER A 220 12.58 19.37 -1.65
C SER A 220 12.51 18.09 -0.80
N MET A 221 12.87 16.95 -1.39
CA MET A 221 12.92 15.68 -0.64
C MET A 221 13.82 15.79 0.61
N GLN A 222 14.94 16.52 0.49
CA GLN A 222 15.87 16.71 1.62
C GLN A 222 15.24 17.55 2.74
N GLU A 223 14.55 18.63 2.42
CA GLU A 223 13.84 19.45 3.41
C GLU A 223 12.73 18.67 4.09
N TYR A 224 11.97 17.89 3.33
CA TYR A 224 10.93 17.01 3.87
C TYR A 224 11.52 16.00 4.88
N LEU A 225 12.58 15.27 4.49
CA LEU A 225 13.22 14.28 5.36
C LEU A 225 13.88 14.92 6.59
N ASN A 226 14.51 16.09 6.42
CA ASN A 226 15.08 16.83 7.54
C ASN A 226 14.00 17.30 8.52
N THR A 227 12.88 17.82 7.99
CA THR A 227 11.74 18.23 8.83
C THR A 227 11.18 17.05 9.60
N MET A 228 11.01 15.91 8.94
CA MET A 228 10.55 14.68 9.58
C MET A 228 11.51 14.24 10.70
N ALA A 229 12.80 14.21 10.42
CA ALA A 229 13.82 13.72 11.34
C ALA A 229 13.87 14.48 12.69
N LEU A 230 13.47 15.74 12.71
CA LEU A 230 13.50 16.58 13.91
C LEU A 230 12.34 16.33 14.89
N ASN A 231 11.29 15.63 14.49
CA ASN A 231 10.09 15.41 15.31
C ASN A 231 10.17 14.10 16.11
N LYS A 232 9.59 14.08 17.30
CA LYS A 232 9.39 12.86 18.10
C LYS A 232 8.32 11.98 17.47
N ILE A 233 7.20 12.59 17.07
CA ILE A 233 6.02 11.95 16.49
C ILE A 233 5.87 12.38 15.04
N ILE A 234 5.51 11.44 14.16
CA ILE A 234 5.02 11.73 12.80
C ILE A 234 3.60 11.22 12.68
N LEU A 235 2.68 12.13 12.33
CA LEU A 235 1.31 11.79 12.00
C LEU A 235 1.22 11.27 10.58
N SER A 236 0.60 10.11 10.41
CA SER A 236 0.46 9.45 9.11
C SER A 236 -0.99 9.10 8.80
N PRO A 237 -1.86 10.13 8.57
CA PRO A 237 -3.22 9.86 8.10
C PRO A 237 -3.18 9.12 6.76
N HIS A 238 -4.23 8.36 6.47
CA HIS A 238 -4.36 7.68 5.19
C HIS A 238 -4.28 8.65 4.01
N GLY A 239 -3.80 8.12 2.89
CA GLY A 239 -3.78 8.79 1.59
C GLY A 239 -4.87 8.20 0.69
N TYR A 240 -4.51 7.98 -0.58
CA TYR A 240 -5.30 7.15 -1.47
C TYR A 240 -5.31 5.69 -1.02
N GLY A 241 -4.29 5.27 -0.28
CA GLY A 241 -4.19 4.00 0.37
C GLY A 241 -3.88 4.13 1.85
N GLU A 242 -3.99 3.00 2.54
CA GLU A 242 -3.72 2.91 3.97
C GLU A 242 -2.22 2.92 4.26
N MET A 243 -1.43 2.32 3.37
CA MET A 243 0.02 2.25 3.51
C MET A 243 0.68 3.49 2.93
N ASN A 244 1.59 4.10 3.67
CA ASN A 244 2.29 5.32 3.25
C ASN A 244 3.82 5.17 3.32
N PRO A 245 4.59 5.70 2.35
CA PRO A 245 6.05 5.81 2.46
C PRO A 245 6.51 6.49 3.74
N ARG A 246 5.76 7.47 4.19
CA ARG A 246 5.99 8.22 5.43
C ARG A 246 6.15 7.31 6.66
N ASP A 247 5.45 6.18 6.70
CA ASP A 247 5.52 5.23 7.81
C ASP A 247 6.95 4.67 7.95
N ILE A 248 7.55 4.24 6.82
CA ILE A 248 8.92 3.72 6.79
C ILE A 248 9.95 4.84 6.99
N GLU A 249 9.72 5.99 6.36
CA GLU A 249 10.61 7.14 6.46
C GLU A 249 10.69 7.64 7.91
N ALA A 250 9.55 7.78 8.60
CA ALA A 250 9.51 8.20 10.00
C ALA A 250 10.29 7.23 10.92
N ILE A 251 10.05 5.93 10.79
CA ILE A 251 10.77 4.90 11.55
C ILE A 251 12.28 4.90 11.24
N SER A 252 12.64 5.20 9.99
CA SER A 252 14.06 5.31 9.59
C SER A 252 14.78 6.41 10.34
N TYR A 253 14.09 7.50 10.64
CA TYR A 253 14.63 8.62 11.41
C TYR A 253 14.39 8.51 12.93
N GLY A 254 13.85 7.39 13.40
CA GLY A 254 13.61 7.16 14.84
C GLY A 254 12.45 7.99 15.39
N CYS A 255 11.43 8.26 14.55
CA CYS A 255 10.20 8.92 14.97
C CYS A 255 9.13 7.86 15.27
N ILE A 256 8.29 8.11 16.28
CA ILE A 256 7.11 7.28 16.54
C ILE A 256 6.01 7.68 15.54
N VAL A 257 5.42 6.71 14.87
CA VAL A 257 4.32 6.94 13.93
C VAL A 257 2.99 6.80 14.67
N ILE A 258 2.14 7.83 14.56
CA ILE A 258 0.71 7.72 14.92
C ILE A 258 -0.10 7.73 13.63
N LYS A 259 -0.95 6.73 13.44
CA LYS A 259 -1.81 6.61 12.26
C LYS A 259 -3.11 5.90 12.60
N PRO A 260 -4.17 6.02 11.76
CA PRO A 260 -5.38 5.24 11.93
C PRO A 260 -5.11 3.74 12.01
N ASP A 261 -5.93 3.02 12.75
CA ASP A 261 -5.79 1.58 12.96
C ASP A 261 -5.66 0.81 11.64
N MET A 262 -4.67 -0.08 11.59
CA MET A 262 -4.33 -0.93 10.45
C MET A 262 -4.65 -2.41 10.72
N SER A 263 -5.33 -2.73 11.82
CA SER A 263 -5.60 -4.11 12.23
C SER A 263 -6.50 -4.87 11.26
N TYR A 264 -7.31 -4.16 10.48
CA TYR A 264 -8.23 -4.71 9.49
C TYR A 264 -7.56 -5.09 8.15
N ILE A 265 -6.29 -4.75 7.96
CA ILE A 265 -5.56 -5.00 6.72
C ILE A 265 -4.79 -6.31 6.82
N ASP A 266 -4.85 -7.09 5.76
CA ASP A 266 -4.03 -8.25 5.52
C ASP A 266 -2.97 -7.93 4.47
N THR A 267 -1.69 -8.15 4.79
CA THR A 267 -0.54 -7.93 3.89
C THR A 267 0.48 -9.03 4.08
N ASN A 268 1.29 -9.30 3.05
CA ASN A 268 2.41 -10.24 3.19
C ASN A 268 3.70 -9.60 2.62
N PRO A 269 4.74 -9.41 3.44
CA PRO A 269 4.72 -9.56 4.89
C PRO A 269 3.88 -8.50 5.59
N ASN A 270 3.22 -8.87 6.71
CA ASN A 270 2.55 -7.91 7.58
C ASN A 270 3.56 -7.33 8.59
N TRP A 271 3.62 -6.00 8.67
CA TRP A 271 4.50 -5.30 9.59
C TRP A 271 3.74 -4.30 10.48
N TYR A 272 2.44 -4.08 10.23
CA TYR A 272 1.60 -3.22 11.06
C TYR A 272 1.17 -3.96 12.32
N GLU A 273 1.84 -3.69 13.42
CA GLU A 273 1.53 -4.19 14.74
C GLU A 273 1.36 -3.00 15.69
N ASN A 274 0.10 -2.75 16.13
CA ASN A 274 -0.18 -1.67 17.09
C ASN A 274 0.68 -1.81 18.36
N ASP A 275 1.13 -0.70 18.90
CA ASP A 275 2.02 -0.58 20.07
C ASP A 275 3.41 -1.20 19.89
N LYS A 276 3.75 -1.68 18.68
CA LYS A 276 5.06 -2.27 18.36
C LYS A 276 5.75 -1.65 17.15
N THR A 277 5.00 -1.33 16.09
CA THR A 277 5.55 -0.69 14.89
C THR A 277 4.96 0.70 14.65
N TYR A 278 3.80 0.98 15.19
CA TYR A 278 3.12 2.27 15.16
C TYR A 278 2.15 2.35 16.35
N ILE A 279 1.64 3.54 16.65
CA ILE A 279 0.56 3.76 17.61
C ILE A 279 -0.72 3.98 16.82
N ALA A 280 -1.72 3.14 17.07
CA ALA A 280 -3.01 3.26 16.41
C ALA A 280 -3.85 4.38 17.02
N CYS A 281 -4.51 5.16 16.18
CA CYS A 281 -5.60 6.04 16.56
C CYS A 281 -6.88 5.67 15.81
N LYS A 282 -8.02 6.22 16.24
CA LYS A 282 -9.29 6.08 15.52
C LYS A 282 -9.24 6.74 14.15
N ASN A 283 -10.01 6.22 13.20
CA ASN A 283 -10.03 6.72 11.85
C ASN A 283 -10.58 8.17 11.73
N ASP A 284 -11.39 8.59 12.70
CA ASP A 284 -11.92 9.96 12.81
C ASP A 284 -11.03 10.89 13.64
N PHE A 285 -9.89 10.39 14.13
CA PHE A 285 -8.92 11.10 14.99
C PHE A 285 -9.47 11.59 16.33
N SER A 286 -10.61 11.06 16.80
CA SER A 286 -11.25 11.50 18.05
C SER A 286 -10.42 11.20 19.32
N ASP A 287 -9.44 10.30 19.24
CA ASP A 287 -8.49 9.96 20.31
C ASP A 287 -7.05 10.42 20.03
N LEU A 288 -6.82 11.18 18.94
CA LEU A 288 -5.47 11.55 18.50
C LEU A 288 -4.71 12.35 19.55
N GLU A 289 -5.37 13.29 20.23
CA GLU A 289 -4.77 14.09 21.31
C GLU A 289 -4.25 13.19 22.44
N GLU A 290 -5.08 12.24 22.90
CA GLU A 290 -4.67 11.25 23.91
C GLU A 290 -3.43 10.46 23.47
N LYS A 291 -3.42 10.01 22.20
CA LYS A 291 -2.28 9.24 21.67
C LYS A 291 -1.01 10.08 21.54
N ILE A 292 -1.13 11.36 21.20
CA ILE A 292 0.02 12.28 21.16
C ILE A 292 0.62 12.44 22.56
N HIS A 293 -0.19 12.73 23.57
CA HIS A 293 0.28 12.86 24.95
C HIS A 293 0.91 11.57 25.46
N TYR A 294 0.25 10.42 25.24
CA TYR A 294 0.80 9.12 25.60
C TYR A 294 2.21 8.90 25.02
N VAL A 295 2.41 9.22 23.73
CA VAL A 295 3.72 9.04 23.12
C VAL A 295 4.74 10.03 23.66
N LEU A 296 4.36 11.27 23.93
CA LEU A 296 5.28 12.28 24.48
C LEU A 296 5.73 11.92 25.89
N ASP A 297 4.83 11.47 26.74
CA ASP A 297 5.09 11.06 28.12
C ASP A 297 5.99 9.81 28.19
N ASN A 298 5.92 8.93 27.18
CA ASN A 298 6.67 7.68 27.12
C ASN A 298 7.72 7.64 26.00
N PHE A 299 8.13 8.81 25.45
CA PHE A 299 8.90 8.88 24.23
C PHE A 299 10.22 8.11 24.30
N ASP A 300 10.99 8.27 25.36
CA ASP A 300 12.31 7.63 25.51
C ASP A 300 12.20 6.10 25.56
N GLU A 301 11.18 5.58 26.24
CA GLU A 301 10.90 4.13 26.30
C GLU A 301 10.51 3.63 24.91
N LEU A 302 9.54 4.26 24.28
CA LEU A 302 9.06 3.88 22.94
C LEU A 302 10.16 3.98 21.88
N GLN A 303 11.01 5.00 21.95
CA GLN A 303 12.14 5.13 21.02
C GLN A 303 13.13 3.98 21.18
N ASN A 304 13.36 3.51 22.40
CA ASN A 304 14.30 2.43 22.68
C ASN A 304 13.73 1.01 22.47
N THR A 305 12.41 0.85 22.48
CA THR A 305 11.76 -0.45 22.34
C THR A 305 11.09 -0.62 20.97
N MET A 306 10.20 0.31 20.61
CA MET A 306 9.39 0.24 19.40
C MET A 306 10.24 0.47 18.13
N ILE A 307 11.10 1.48 18.09
CA ILE A 307 11.86 1.81 16.87
C ILE A 307 12.76 0.65 16.43
N PRO A 308 13.59 0.03 17.30
CA PRO A 308 14.40 -1.13 16.89
C PRO A 308 13.55 -2.32 16.43
N TYR A 309 12.39 -2.54 17.07
CA TYR A 309 11.47 -3.61 16.67
C TYR A 309 10.89 -3.32 15.27
N ALA A 310 10.33 -2.12 15.06
CA ALA A 310 9.75 -1.71 13.79
C ALA A 310 10.76 -1.80 12.65
N ARG A 311 11.99 -1.31 12.86
CA ARG A 311 13.08 -1.42 11.86
C ARG A 311 13.36 -2.87 11.46
N ARG A 312 13.37 -3.82 12.41
CA ARG A 312 13.53 -5.25 12.10
C ARG A 312 12.35 -5.78 11.27
N GLN A 313 11.11 -5.40 11.59
CA GLN A 313 9.95 -5.83 10.82
C GLN A 313 9.99 -5.26 9.39
N PHE A 314 10.30 -3.97 9.25
CA PHE A 314 10.45 -3.35 7.92
C PHE A 314 11.57 -3.99 7.08
N THR A 315 12.64 -4.44 7.70
CA THR A 315 13.71 -5.12 6.97
C THR A 315 13.22 -6.36 6.24
N LYS A 316 12.19 -7.05 6.78
CA LYS A 316 11.59 -8.23 6.13
C LYS A 316 10.95 -7.92 4.78
N LEU A 317 10.46 -6.67 4.57
CA LEU A 317 9.91 -6.23 3.28
C LEU A 317 10.93 -6.31 2.13
N TYR A 318 12.22 -6.27 2.46
CA TYR A 318 13.31 -6.23 1.50
C TYR A 318 14.09 -7.55 1.40
N GLN A 319 13.55 -8.63 1.97
CA GLN A 319 14.16 -9.97 1.93
C GLN A 319 13.57 -10.78 0.77
N PRO A 320 14.31 -11.03 -0.31
CA PRO A 320 13.81 -11.75 -1.48
C PRO A 320 13.44 -13.20 -1.17
N GLU A 321 14.04 -13.80 -0.15
CA GLU A 321 13.78 -15.18 0.27
C GLU A 321 12.32 -15.35 0.75
N ASN A 322 11.76 -14.36 1.47
CA ASN A 322 10.37 -14.40 1.92
C ASN A 322 9.39 -14.40 0.74
N LEU A 323 9.70 -13.61 -0.29
CA LEU A 323 8.92 -13.60 -1.53
C LEU A 323 9.02 -14.91 -2.28
N ALA A 324 10.22 -15.49 -2.37
CA ALA A 324 10.44 -16.76 -3.04
C ALA A 324 9.65 -17.90 -2.38
N ILE A 325 9.70 -18.00 -1.06
CA ILE A 325 8.91 -19.00 -0.29
C ILE A 325 7.41 -18.85 -0.57
N TYR A 326 6.92 -17.61 -0.58
CA TYR A 326 5.51 -17.34 -0.85
C TYR A 326 5.09 -17.76 -2.26
N LEU A 327 5.84 -17.36 -3.29
CA LEU A 327 5.55 -17.69 -4.69
C LEU A 327 5.65 -19.19 -4.96
N HIS A 328 6.63 -19.84 -4.38
CA HIS A 328 6.77 -21.31 -4.47
C HIS A 328 5.49 -22.01 -3.99
N SER A 329 5.00 -21.63 -2.80
CA SER A 329 3.75 -22.17 -2.25
C SER A 329 2.54 -21.86 -3.13
N MET A 330 2.45 -20.64 -3.66
CA MET A 330 1.35 -20.23 -4.54
C MET A 330 1.32 -21.04 -5.83
N PHE A 331 2.46 -21.20 -6.50
CA PHE A 331 2.54 -21.99 -7.76
C PHE A 331 2.26 -23.47 -7.53
N LYS A 332 2.71 -24.04 -6.43
CA LYS A 332 2.41 -25.43 -6.04
C LYS A 332 0.89 -25.66 -5.94
N ASN A 333 0.17 -24.72 -5.37
CA ASN A 333 -1.29 -24.81 -5.23
C ASN A 333 -2.04 -24.65 -6.56
N LEU A 334 -1.50 -23.88 -7.52
CA LEU A 334 -2.17 -23.60 -8.79
C LEU A 334 -2.16 -24.80 -9.77
N LYS A 335 -1.09 -25.59 -9.82
CA LYS A 335 -0.93 -26.64 -10.85
C LYS A 335 -0.63 -28.03 -10.29
N GLY A 336 -0.49 -28.21 -8.99
CA GLY A 336 0.11 -29.43 -8.46
C GLY A 336 1.54 -29.64 -8.99
N ILE A 337 2.18 -28.57 -9.46
CA ILE A 337 3.55 -28.58 -9.96
C ILE A 337 4.45 -28.63 -8.73
N GLU A 338 5.12 -29.75 -8.53
CA GLU A 338 6.27 -29.80 -7.63
C GLU A 338 7.44 -29.14 -8.37
N PRO A 339 7.93 -27.98 -7.91
CA PRO A 339 9.22 -27.47 -8.38
C PRO A 339 10.30 -28.49 -7.96
N GLU A 340 11.11 -28.90 -8.90
CA GLU A 340 12.27 -29.75 -8.66
C GLU A 340 13.31 -29.10 -7.77
#